data_799f26485a00141014ea0d2a63277428
#
_entry.id   799f26485a00141014ea0d2a63277428
#
_cell.length_a   1.000
_cell.length_b   1.000
_cell.length_c   1.000
_cell.angle_alpha   90.00
_cell.angle_beta   90.00
_cell.angle_gamma   90.00
#
_symmetry.space_group_name_H-M   'P 1'
#
loop_
_entity.id
_entity.type
_entity.pdbx_description
1 polymer ?
#
loop_
_entity_poly.entity_id
_entity_poly.type
_entity_poly.pdbx_seq_one_letter_code
_entity_poly.pdbx_strand_id
1 'polypeptide(L)'
;DLMEIPVIEGRSFTENIPVSDEVMVNRAFVEKMKEFVDWPDGAVGKSIYISEHDRYGSKYYTICGVYENYIMGSLIDMDARPSVLFYRQRPSAHLLVKFHRMTPDAVGKVNERLKELMPDQEPKLTVYSVQMVDLYSSSRKFRDEVMIGGLITLIISLIGLIGYTNDEVNRRRKELAIRKVNGATMKDILRI
;
A
#
# COMPACT_ATOMS: atom_id res chain seq x y z
N ASP A 1 21.32 11.47 0.15
CA ASP A 1 20.31 10.52 0.65
C ASP A 1 19.12 10.47 -0.32
N LEU A 2 19.01 9.39 -1.11
CA LEU A 2 18.07 9.32 -2.23
C LEU A 2 16.62 9.24 -1.76
N MET A 3 16.37 8.44 -0.73
CA MET A 3 15.03 8.11 -0.23
C MET A 3 14.58 9.03 0.91
N GLU A 4 15.45 9.87 1.44
CA GLU A 4 15.18 10.80 2.54
C GLU A 4 14.60 10.12 3.81
N ILE A 5 14.92 8.83 4.01
CA ILE A 5 14.48 8.08 5.17
C ILE A 5 15.40 8.43 6.35
N PRO A 6 14.87 9.01 7.44
CA PRO A 6 15.70 9.42 8.55
C PRO A 6 16.22 8.22 9.35
N VAL A 7 17.48 8.29 9.74
CA VAL A 7 18.07 7.39 10.75
C VAL A 7 17.70 7.95 12.11
N ILE A 8 17.03 7.17 12.94
CA ILE A 8 16.53 7.59 14.27
C ILE A 8 17.47 7.19 15.41
N GLU A 9 18.24 6.10 15.24
CA GLU A 9 19.25 5.67 16.19
C GLU A 9 20.51 5.17 15.46
N GLY A 10 21.66 5.37 16.04
CA GLY A 10 22.94 4.91 15.47
C GLY A 10 23.39 5.70 14.25
N ARG A 11 23.87 5.00 13.24
CA ARG A 11 24.41 5.59 12.01
C ARG A 11 23.99 4.84 10.74
N SER A 12 24.13 5.48 9.60
CA SER A 12 24.05 4.82 8.30
C SER A 12 25.28 3.94 8.03
N PHE A 13 25.25 3.17 6.95
CA PHE A 13 26.39 2.39 6.50
C PHE A 13 27.59 3.27 6.24
N THR A 14 28.78 2.75 6.56
CA THR A 14 30.04 3.41 6.23
C THR A 14 30.40 3.10 4.78
N GLU A 15 30.65 4.12 3.99
CA GLU A 15 31.08 3.97 2.59
C GLU A 15 32.43 3.23 2.51
N ASN A 16 32.61 2.45 1.45
CA ASN A 16 33.86 1.75 1.09
C ASN A 16 34.27 0.53 1.94
N ILE A 17 33.35 -0.11 2.66
CA ILE A 17 33.62 -1.41 3.27
C ILE A 17 33.16 -2.52 2.29
N PRO A 18 34.06 -3.35 1.75
CA PRO A 18 33.72 -4.34 0.70
C PRO A 18 32.71 -5.39 1.13
N VAL A 19 32.75 -5.78 2.40
CA VAL A 19 31.82 -6.73 3.02
C VAL A 19 31.51 -6.20 4.40
N SER A 20 30.30 -5.78 4.61
CA SER A 20 29.87 -5.32 5.92
C SER A 20 28.99 -6.40 6.56
N ASP A 21 29.35 -6.79 7.79
CA ASP A 21 28.51 -7.59 8.67
C ASP A 21 27.53 -6.69 9.44
N GLU A 22 27.33 -5.48 8.93
CA GLU A 22 26.42 -4.50 9.50
C GLU A 22 25.10 -4.49 8.74
N VAL A 23 24.04 -4.27 9.47
CA VAL A 23 22.69 -4.09 8.95
C VAL A 23 22.02 -2.89 9.60
N MET A 24 21.09 -2.29 8.89
CA MET A 24 20.15 -1.34 9.45
C MET A 24 18.80 -1.99 9.55
N VAL A 25 18.06 -1.68 10.59
CA VAL A 25 16.70 -2.20 10.82
C VAL A 25 15.71 -1.04 10.94
N ASN A 26 14.44 -1.29 10.62
CA ASN A 26 13.43 -0.26 10.83
C ASN A 26 12.86 -0.30 12.26
N ARG A 27 12.13 0.76 12.63
CA ARG A 27 11.47 0.86 13.94
C ARG A 27 10.56 -0.34 14.22
N ALA A 28 9.76 -0.77 13.22
CA ALA A 28 8.87 -1.92 13.35
C ALA A 28 9.60 -3.22 13.67
N PHE A 29 10.83 -3.39 13.14
CA PHE A 29 11.67 -4.53 13.50
C PHE A 29 12.05 -4.50 14.99
N VAL A 30 12.47 -3.33 15.48
CA VAL A 30 12.85 -3.18 16.90
C VAL A 30 11.65 -3.43 17.81
N GLU A 31 10.48 -2.90 17.47
CA GLU A 31 9.24 -3.13 18.23
C GLU A 31 8.86 -4.61 18.24
N LYS A 32 8.96 -5.28 17.11
CA LYS A 32 8.67 -6.72 17.03
C LYS A 32 9.67 -7.56 17.84
N MET A 33 10.95 -7.17 17.83
CA MET A 33 11.97 -7.88 18.59
C MET A 33 11.80 -7.75 20.10
N LYS A 34 11.20 -6.67 20.61
CA LYS A 34 10.88 -6.53 22.06
C LYS A 34 9.97 -7.63 22.60
N GLU A 35 9.20 -8.29 21.75
CA GLU A 35 8.39 -9.45 22.15
C GLU A 35 9.25 -10.67 22.52
N PHE A 36 10.48 -10.75 22.01
CA PHE A 36 11.35 -11.92 22.12
C PHE A 36 12.61 -11.65 22.93
N VAL A 37 13.11 -10.40 22.91
CA VAL A 37 14.39 -10.04 23.52
C VAL A 37 14.26 -8.67 24.18
N ASP A 38 14.76 -8.55 25.40
CA ASP A 38 14.87 -7.26 26.08
C ASP A 38 16.20 -6.58 25.70
N TRP A 39 16.09 -5.39 25.10
CA TRP A 39 17.23 -4.53 24.73
C TRP A 39 17.14 -3.20 25.48
N PRO A 40 17.50 -3.15 26.77
CA PRO A 40 17.35 -1.94 27.58
C PRO A 40 18.16 -0.76 27.07
N ASP A 41 19.30 -1.02 26.42
CA ASP A 41 20.19 0.00 25.87
C ASP A 41 19.94 0.30 24.36
N GLY A 42 18.80 -0.13 23.84
CA GLY A 42 18.47 0.02 22.43
C GLY A 42 18.95 -1.13 21.54
N ALA A 43 18.67 -1.03 20.24
CA ALA A 43 18.96 -2.07 19.26
C ALA A 43 20.36 -1.95 18.64
N VAL A 44 20.94 -0.75 18.64
CA VAL A 44 22.24 -0.48 18.01
C VAL A 44 23.36 -1.23 18.74
N GLY A 45 24.23 -1.86 17.95
CA GLY A 45 25.33 -2.69 18.46
C GLY A 45 24.94 -4.12 18.83
N LYS A 46 23.65 -4.46 18.78
CA LYS A 46 23.18 -5.84 19.01
C LYS A 46 23.41 -6.69 17.77
N SER A 47 23.67 -7.99 18.00
CA SER A 47 23.84 -8.95 16.92
C SER A 47 22.56 -9.73 16.68
N ILE A 48 22.19 -9.86 15.44
CA ILE A 48 21.06 -10.68 14.99
C ILE A 48 21.55 -11.80 14.09
N TYR A 49 20.94 -12.95 14.21
CA TYR A 49 21.23 -14.10 13.36
C TYR A 49 20.21 -14.16 12.22
N ILE A 50 20.70 -14.15 11.00
CA ILE A 50 19.85 -14.26 9.82
C ILE A 50 20.20 -15.55 9.11
N SER A 51 19.20 -16.45 9.03
CA SER A 51 19.28 -17.69 8.29
C SER A 51 18.81 -17.41 6.86
N GLU A 52 19.74 -17.25 5.94
CA GLU A 52 19.40 -17.17 4.49
C GLU A 52 19.37 -18.58 3.90
N HIS A 53 18.23 -18.96 3.36
CA HIS A 53 17.97 -20.33 2.92
C HIS A 53 18.74 -20.72 1.65
N ASP A 54 19.21 -19.80 0.80
CA ASP A 54 19.61 -20.22 -0.56
C ASP A 54 20.93 -19.73 -1.15
N ARG A 55 21.61 -18.70 -0.64
CA ARG A 55 22.79 -18.19 -1.38
C ARG A 55 23.98 -17.69 -0.56
N TYR A 56 23.85 -17.37 0.72
CA TYR A 56 24.89 -16.65 1.45
C TYR A 56 25.26 -17.27 2.79
N GLY A 57 24.65 -18.36 3.18
CA GLY A 57 24.86 -19.00 4.47
C GLY A 57 24.27 -18.21 5.64
N SER A 58 24.02 -18.91 6.72
CA SER A 58 23.56 -18.31 7.96
C SER A 58 24.67 -17.49 8.59
N LYS A 59 24.39 -16.22 8.96
CA LYS A 59 25.40 -15.33 9.48
C LYS A 59 24.85 -14.40 10.55
N TYR A 60 25.76 -14.00 11.46
CA TYR A 60 25.49 -12.94 12.41
C TYR A 60 25.76 -11.58 11.79
N TYR A 61 24.84 -10.65 12.02
CA TYR A 61 24.95 -9.26 11.60
C TYR A 61 24.81 -8.34 12.81
N THR A 62 25.55 -7.25 12.83
CA THR A 62 25.47 -6.24 13.88
C THR A 62 24.59 -5.08 13.41
N ILE A 63 23.64 -4.66 14.22
CA ILE A 63 22.78 -3.53 13.93
C ILE A 63 23.60 -2.24 14.10
N CYS A 64 23.88 -1.51 13.01
CA CYS A 64 24.60 -0.25 13.02
C CYS A 64 23.68 0.97 13.16
N GLY A 65 22.42 0.83 12.79
CA GLY A 65 21.44 1.91 12.90
C GLY A 65 20.01 1.45 12.76
N VAL A 66 19.12 2.28 13.27
CA VAL A 66 17.67 2.12 13.15
C VAL A 66 17.14 3.27 12.30
N TYR A 67 16.33 2.95 11.29
CA TYR A 67 15.69 3.94 10.44
C TYR A 67 14.18 3.99 10.66
N GLU A 68 13.59 5.12 10.29
CA GLU A 68 12.13 5.31 10.39
C GLU A 68 11.37 4.38 9.45
N ASN A 69 10.20 3.94 9.86
CA ASN A 69 9.35 3.11 9.04
C ASN A 69 9.01 3.80 7.72
N TYR A 70 9.08 3.08 6.63
CA TYR A 70 8.58 3.52 5.35
C TYR A 70 7.74 2.42 4.71
N ILE A 71 6.78 2.84 3.90
CA ILE A 71 5.85 1.90 3.26
C ILE A 71 6.52 1.34 2.01
N MET A 72 6.77 0.03 2.01
CA MET A 72 7.18 -0.71 0.82
C MET A 72 5.97 -1.37 0.18
N GLY A 73 5.63 -0.96 -1.03
CA GLY A 73 4.52 -1.54 -1.78
C GLY A 73 3.22 -0.74 -1.71
N SER A 74 2.10 -1.42 -1.55
CA SER A 74 0.78 -0.80 -1.57
C SER A 74 0.42 -0.14 -0.24
N LEU A 75 -0.18 1.06 -0.28
CA LEU A 75 -0.77 1.73 0.89
C LEU A 75 -1.95 0.96 1.52
N ILE A 76 -2.42 -0.11 0.86
CA ILE A 76 -3.47 -0.98 1.40
C ILE A 76 -2.92 -1.82 2.56
N ASP A 77 -1.64 -2.17 2.50
CA ASP A 77 -0.88 -2.82 3.57
C ASP A 77 -0.15 -1.72 4.39
N MET A 78 -0.91 -0.96 5.16
CA MET A 78 -0.36 0.15 5.97
C MET A 78 0.52 -0.30 7.13
N ASP A 79 0.61 -1.59 7.40
CA ASP A 79 1.49 -2.09 8.45
C ASP A 79 2.95 -1.95 8.02
N ALA A 80 3.68 -1.17 8.78
CA ALA A 80 5.12 -1.11 8.66
C ALA A 80 5.69 -2.48 9.00
N ARG A 81 6.05 -3.24 7.98
CA ARG A 81 6.63 -4.58 8.18
C ARG A 81 8.04 -4.46 8.73
N PRO A 82 8.41 -5.33 9.69
CA PRO A 82 9.81 -5.44 10.10
C PRO A 82 10.71 -5.65 8.90
N SER A 83 11.72 -4.82 8.74
CA SER A 83 12.62 -4.89 7.59
C SER A 83 14.07 -4.66 7.99
N VAL A 84 14.97 -5.32 7.25
CA VAL A 84 16.42 -5.25 7.44
C VAL A 84 17.04 -4.81 6.12
N LEU A 85 17.89 -3.78 6.18
CA LEU A 85 18.68 -3.31 5.05
C LEU A 85 20.10 -3.85 5.16
N PHE A 86 20.59 -4.40 4.04
CA PHE A 86 21.95 -4.90 3.89
C PHE A 86 22.75 -3.97 2.98
N TYR A 87 23.99 -3.70 3.35
CA TYR A 87 24.93 -3.05 2.45
C TYR A 87 25.56 -4.10 1.53
N ARG A 88 25.41 -3.91 0.22
CA ARG A 88 26.02 -4.78 -0.78
C ARG A 88 26.71 -3.95 -1.86
N GLN A 89 27.97 -4.23 -2.12
CA GLN A 89 28.74 -3.57 -3.19
C GLN A 89 28.43 -4.14 -4.60
N ARG A 90 27.70 -5.25 -4.69
CA ARG A 90 27.36 -5.82 -5.99
C ARG A 90 26.34 -4.94 -6.69
N PRO A 91 26.49 -4.70 -8.01
CA PRO A 91 25.52 -3.93 -8.76
C PRO A 91 24.13 -4.58 -8.63
N SER A 92 23.16 -3.77 -8.27
CA SER A 92 21.76 -4.17 -8.23
C SER A 92 21.22 -4.25 -9.67
N ALA A 93 20.22 -5.12 -9.88
CA ALA A 93 19.47 -5.14 -11.13
C ALA A 93 18.65 -3.85 -11.36
N HIS A 94 18.53 -3.02 -10.35
CA HIS A 94 17.78 -1.75 -10.40
C HIS A 94 18.65 -0.59 -9.94
N LEU A 95 18.69 0.46 -10.75
CA LEU A 95 19.34 1.73 -10.43
C LEU A 95 18.24 2.80 -10.22
N LEU A 96 18.22 3.40 -9.03
CA LEU A 96 17.33 4.54 -8.75
C LEU A 96 18.07 5.83 -9.03
N VAL A 97 17.47 6.70 -9.85
CA VAL A 97 18.02 8.02 -10.20
C VAL A 97 17.03 9.10 -9.77
N LYS A 98 17.47 10.02 -8.92
CA LYS A 98 16.68 11.19 -8.51
C LYS A 98 17.02 12.37 -9.40
N PHE A 99 16.01 12.92 -10.05
CA PHE A 99 16.14 14.15 -10.83
C PHE A 99 15.79 15.36 -9.98
N HIS A 100 16.59 16.41 -10.07
CA HIS A 100 16.23 17.71 -9.46
C HIS A 100 14.97 18.28 -10.10
N ARG A 101 14.87 18.17 -11.42
CA ARG A 101 13.67 18.50 -12.22
C ARG A 101 13.50 17.43 -13.30
N MET A 102 12.38 16.78 -13.28
CA MET A 102 12.06 15.77 -14.27
C MET A 102 11.51 16.44 -15.54
N THR A 103 12.32 16.43 -16.60
CA THR A 103 11.93 16.91 -17.92
C THR A 103 12.10 15.77 -18.92
N PRO A 104 11.29 15.72 -20.03
CA PRO A 104 11.45 14.71 -21.06
C PRO A 104 12.86 14.67 -21.64
N ASP A 105 13.50 15.84 -21.79
CA ASP A 105 14.88 15.98 -22.27
C ASP A 105 15.90 15.35 -21.30
N ALA A 106 15.75 15.56 -19.99
CA ALA A 106 16.62 14.95 -18.99
C ALA A 106 16.49 13.42 -18.98
N VAL A 107 15.28 12.91 -19.10
CA VAL A 107 15.02 11.47 -19.21
C VAL A 107 15.64 10.89 -20.50
N GLY A 108 15.50 11.59 -21.62
CA GLY A 108 16.11 11.22 -22.90
C GLY A 108 17.63 11.10 -22.80
N LYS A 109 18.31 12.12 -22.26
CA LYS A 109 19.77 12.13 -22.07
C LYS A 109 20.27 10.98 -21.19
N VAL A 110 19.56 10.67 -20.11
CA VAL A 110 19.92 9.53 -19.25
C VAL A 110 19.76 8.22 -20.02
N ASN A 111 18.68 8.07 -20.78
CA ASN A 111 18.44 6.86 -21.56
C ASN A 111 19.50 6.65 -22.66
N GLU A 112 19.89 7.71 -23.35
CA GLU A 112 20.98 7.67 -24.34
C GLU A 112 22.30 7.28 -23.67
N ARG A 113 22.62 7.89 -22.54
CA ARG A 113 23.86 7.57 -21.79
C ARG A 113 23.88 6.15 -21.28
N LEU A 114 22.76 5.62 -20.82
CA LEU A 114 22.64 4.22 -20.41
C LEU A 114 22.85 3.25 -21.58
N LYS A 115 22.31 3.56 -22.76
CA LYS A 115 22.54 2.77 -23.98
C LYS A 115 24.01 2.77 -24.41
N GLU A 116 24.68 3.90 -24.32
CA GLU A 116 26.13 4.00 -24.60
C GLU A 116 26.99 3.16 -23.64
N LEU A 117 26.62 3.16 -22.35
CA LEU A 117 27.37 2.44 -21.30
C LEU A 117 27.08 0.93 -21.28
N MET A 118 25.92 0.52 -21.75
CA MET A 118 25.44 -0.87 -21.75
C MET A 118 24.85 -1.25 -23.11
N PRO A 119 25.69 -1.31 -24.16
CA PRO A 119 25.20 -1.56 -25.53
C PRO A 119 24.57 -2.95 -25.70
N ASP A 120 25.00 -3.93 -24.89
CA ASP A 120 24.51 -5.30 -24.94
C ASP A 120 23.25 -5.55 -24.10
N GLN A 121 22.77 -4.49 -23.41
CA GLN A 121 21.57 -4.56 -22.57
C GLN A 121 20.57 -3.50 -23.03
N GLU A 122 19.29 -3.81 -22.99
CA GLU A 122 18.22 -2.84 -23.20
C GLU A 122 17.78 -2.24 -21.85
N PRO A 123 18.45 -1.19 -21.35
CA PRO A 123 18.07 -0.57 -20.09
C PRO A 123 16.68 0.05 -20.22
N LYS A 124 15.75 -0.42 -19.41
CA LYS A 124 14.39 0.11 -19.38
C LYS A 124 14.28 1.17 -18.29
N LEU A 125 14.22 2.42 -18.71
CA LEU A 125 13.93 3.52 -17.81
C LEU A 125 12.44 3.57 -17.49
N THR A 126 12.06 3.46 -16.23
CA THR A 126 10.67 3.53 -15.79
C THR A 126 10.53 4.61 -14.75
N VAL A 127 9.53 5.46 -14.92
CA VAL A 127 9.23 6.50 -13.94
C VAL A 127 8.56 5.85 -12.72
N TYR A 128 9.12 6.05 -11.54
CA TYR A 128 8.65 5.42 -10.30
C TYR A 128 7.18 5.72 -9.99
N SER A 129 6.72 6.96 -10.27
CA SER A 129 5.32 7.33 -10.09
C SER A 129 4.35 6.54 -10.99
N VAL A 130 4.79 6.15 -12.20
CA VAL A 130 3.97 5.33 -13.11
C VAL A 130 3.86 3.91 -12.57
N GLN A 131 4.95 3.33 -12.08
CA GLN A 131 4.92 2.01 -11.43
C GLN A 131 4.00 2.00 -10.20
N MET A 132 4.01 3.09 -9.41
CA MET A 132 3.09 3.23 -8.28
C MET A 132 1.62 3.25 -8.72
N VAL A 133 1.29 3.95 -9.80
CA VAL A 133 -0.08 3.96 -10.36
C VAL A 133 -0.50 2.54 -10.80
N ASP A 134 0.40 1.78 -11.40
CA ASP A 134 0.11 0.41 -11.84
C ASP A 134 -0.14 -0.54 -10.67
N LEU A 135 0.59 -0.38 -9.56
CA LEU A 135 0.35 -1.15 -8.33
C LEU A 135 -1.09 -0.97 -7.78
N TYR A 136 -1.66 0.22 -7.96
CA TYR A 136 -3.02 0.54 -7.51
C TYR A 136 -4.11 0.27 -8.57
N SER A 137 -3.74 -0.11 -9.78
CA SER A 137 -4.69 -0.33 -10.88
C SER A 137 -5.72 -1.42 -10.54
N SER A 138 -5.27 -2.50 -9.91
CA SER A 138 -6.14 -3.61 -9.48
C SER A 138 -7.16 -3.17 -8.43
N SER A 139 -6.72 -2.38 -7.44
CA SER A 139 -7.59 -1.86 -6.38
C SER A 139 -8.61 -0.86 -6.90
N ARG A 140 -8.24 -0.06 -7.91
CA ARG A 140 -9.19 0.85 -8.58
C ARG A 140 -10.26 0.09 -9.34
N LYS A 141 -9.89 -0.94 -10.09
CA LYS A 141 -10.85 -1.82 -10.79
C LYS A 141 -11.84 -2.45 -9.81
N PHE A 142 -11.34 -3.04 -8.73
CA PHE A 142 -12.17 -3.63 -7.68
C PHE A 142 -13.15 -2.63 -7.07
N ARG A 143 -12.71 -1.41 -6.76
CA ARG A 143 -13.59 -0.33 -6.28
C ARG A 143 -14.70 -0.03 -7.28
N ASP A 144 -14.36 0.11 -8.55
CA ASP A 144 -15.30 0.46 -9.61
C ASP A 144 -16.34 -0.66 -9.82
N GLU A 145 -15.92 -1.93 -9.75
CA GLU A 145 -16.81 -3.11 -9.79
C GLU A 145 -17.79 -3.12 -8.61
N VAL A 146 -17.30 -2.87 -7.38
CA VAL A 146 -18.15 -2.79 -6.19
C VAL A 146 -19.14 -1.63 -6.28
N MET A 147 -18.73 -0.47 -6.78
CA MET A 147 -19.62 0.68 -6.98
C MET A 147 -20.73 0.37 -7.99
N ILE A 148 -20.40 -0.25 -9.11
CA ILE A 148 -21.39 -0.63 -10.14
C ILE A 148 -22.36 -1.67 -9.56
N GLY A 149 -21.87 -2.71 -8.90
CA GLY A 149 -22.70 -3.72 -8.24
C GLY A 149 -23.63 -3.13 -7.19
N GLY A 150 -23.12 -2.20 -6.36
CA GLY A 150 -23.89 -1.47 -5.37
C GLY A 150 -25.03 -0.63 -6.00
N LEU A 151 -24.74 0.06 -7.10
CA LEU A 151 -25.73 0.84 -7.82
C LEU A 151 -26.85 -0.04 -8.40
N ILE A 152 -26.50 -1.16 -9.01
CA ILE A 152 -27.47 -2.14 -9.55
C ILE A 152 -28.35 -2.66 -8.42
N THR A 153 -27.76 -3.05 -7.29
CA THR A 153 -28.49 -3.53 -6.12
C THR A 153 -29.46 -2.49 -5.59
N LEU A 154 -29.04 -1.22 -5.53
CA LEU A 154 -29.90 -0.11 -5.13
C LEU A 154 -31.12 0.03 -6.06
N ILE A 155 -30.90 -0.02 -7.38
CA ILE A 155 -31.98 0.08 -8.37
C ILE A 155 -32.99 -1.08 -8.20
N ILE A 156 -32.50 -2.32 -8.06
CA ILE A 156 -33.35 -3.49 -7.86
C ILE A 156 -34.17 -3.35 -6.57
N SER A 157 -33.55 -2.88 -5.49
CA SER A 157 -34.22 -2.66 -4.20
C SER A 157 -35.32 -1.61 -4.30
N LEU A 158 -35.10 -0.53 -5.06
CA LEU A 158 -36.11 0.51 -5.29
C LEU A 158 -37.29 -0.03 -6.11
N ILE A 159 -37.03 -0.81 -7.16
CA ILE A 159 -38.08 -1.45 -7.96
C ILE A 159 -38.91 -2.41 -7.08
N GLY A 160 -38.23 -3.22 -6.25
CA GLY A 160 -38.89 -4.12 -5.32
C GLY A 160 -39.79 -3.38 -4.31
N LEU A 161 -39.28 -2.25 -3.77
CA LEU A 161 -40.06 -1.41 -2.85
C LEU A 161 -41.31 -0.81 -3.52
N ILE A 162 -41.16 -0.30 -4.73
CA ILE A 162 -42.30 0.23 -5.51
C ILE A 162 -43.34 -0.87 -5.77
N GLY A 163 -42.88 -2.07 -6.19
CA GLY A 163 -43.77 -3.22 -6.42
C GLY A 163 -44.50 -3.62 -5.16
N TYR A 164 -43.79 -3.76 -4.04
CA TYR A 164 -44.40 -4.08 -2.74
C TYR A 164 -45.44 -3.03 -2.31
N THR A 165 -45.09 -1.76 -2.40
CA THR A 165 -46.01 -0.67 -2.04
C THR A 165 -47.29 -0.68 -2.89
N ASN A 166 -47.15 -0.92 -4.20
CA ASN A 166 -48.29 -0.98 -5.10
C ASN A 166 -49.21 -2.18 -4.78
N ASP A 167 -48.62 -3.34 -4.48
CA ASP A 167 -49.41 -4.53 -4.07
C ASP A 167 -50.16 -4.29 -2.76
N GLU A 168 -49.50 -3.71 -1.76
CA GLU A 168 -50.07 -3.40 -0.46
C GLU A 168 -51.21 -2.39 -0.58
N VAL A 169 -51.04 -1.33 -1.38
CA VAL A 169 -52.12 -0.35 -1.67
C VAL A 169 -53.32 -1.03 -2.35
N ASN A 170 -53.09 -1.91 -3.31
CA ASN A 170 -54.16 -2.62 -4.00
C ASN A 170 -54.95 -3.57 -3.05
N ARG A 171 -54.26 -4.26 -2.16
CA ARG A 171 -54.91 -5.12 -1.13
C ARG A 171 -55.79 -4.29 -0.19
N ARG A 172 -55.33 -3.13 0.26
CA ARG A 172 -56.08 -2.26 1.17
C ARG A 172 -57.07 -1.35 0.50
N ARG A 173 -57.13 -1.34 -0.83
CA ARG A 173 -58.01 -0.44 -1.60
C ARG A 173 -59.48 -0.56 -1.22
N LYS A 174 -59.99 -1.78 -0.98
CA LYS A 174 -61.36 -1.99 -0.52
C LYS A 174 -61.61 -1.41 0.87
N GLU A 175 -60.68 -1.61 1.78
CA GLU A 175 -60.74 -1.11 3.15
C GLU A 175 -60.68 0.43 3.19
N LEU A 176 -59.82 1.02 2.41
CA LEU A 176 -59.71 2.47 2.26
C LEU A 176 -60.95 3.09 1.62
N ALA A 177 -61.55 2.40 0.64
CA ALA A 177 -62.78 2.85 0.01
C ALA A 177 -63.97 2.84 0.99
N ILE A 178 -64.11 1.80 1.81
CA ILE A 178 -65.15 1.69 2.84
C ILE A 178 -64.99 2.80 3.88
N ARG A 179 -63.79 3.09 4.34
CA ARG A 179 -63.51 4.14 5.30
C ARG A 179 -63.82 5.53 4.73
N LYS A 180 -63.47 5.75 3.46
CA LYS A 180 -63.78 7.02 2.77
C LYS A 180 -65.25 7.27 2.63
N VAL A 181 -66.02 6.23 2.30
CA VAL A 181 -67.50 6.32 2.25
C VAL A 181 -68.11 6.62 3.61
N ASN A 182 -67.50 6.12 4.69
CA ASN A 182 -67.88 6.39 6.08
C ASN A 182 -67.33 7.71 6.63
N GLY A 183 -66.84 8.63 5.77
CA GLY A 183 -66.47 9.98 6.14
C GLY A 183 -65.05 10.18 6.72
N ALA A 184 -64.16 9.18 6.60
CA ALA A 184 -62.80 9.34 7.03
C ALA A 184 -62.03 10.39 6.21
N THR A 185 -61.31 11.27 6.90
CA THR A 185 -60.47 12.30 6.26
C THR A 185 -59.16 11.73 5.74
N MET A 186 -58.53 12.46 4.83
CA MET A 186 -57.22 12.08 4.30
C MET A 186 -56.16 11.87 5.42
N LYS A 187 -56.25 12.62 6.52
CA LYS A 187 -55.35 12.47 7.68
C LYS A 187 -55.58 11.16 8.44
N ASP A 188 -56.82 10.71 8.53
CA ASP A 188 -57.17 9.46 9.21
C ASP A 188 -56.71 8.24 8.42
N ILE A 189 -56.65 8.35 7.08
CA ILE A 189 -56.13 7.32 6.17
C ILE A 189 -54.62 7.20 6.21
N LEU A 190 -53.91 8.32 6.35
CA LEU A 190 -52.43 8.38 6.37
C LEU A 190 -51.81 8.00 7.72
N ARG A 191 -52.58 7.86 8.79
CA ARG A 191 -52.12 7.58 10.15
C ARG A 191 -52.05 6.09 10.48
N ILE A 192 -52.25 5.24 9.51
CA ILE A 192 -52.15 3.78 9.57
C ILE A 192 -50.81 3.34 9.00
#